data_747e1756077e1c5b0b0eee3f5767f4dc
#
_entry.id   747e1756077e1c5b0b0eee3f5767f4dc
#
_cell.length_a   1.000
_cell.length_b   1.000
_cell.length_c   1.000
_cell.angle_alpha   90.00
_cell.angle_beta   90.00
_cell.angle_gamma   90.00
#
_symmetry.space_group_name_H-M   'P 1'
#
loop_
_entity.id
_entity.type
_entity.pdbx_description
1 polymer ?
#
loop_
_entity_poly.entity_id
_entity_poly.type
_entity_poly.pdbx_seq_one_letter_code
_entity_poly.pdbx_strand_id
1 'polypeptide(L)'
;VSGASRAGLLTGCYPNRFGFSGAPGPDATTGINENETTIAEMLKQKGYACAAYGKWHLGHHKQFLPTHNGFDEYYGIPYSNDMWPKHPTIKFPDLPLFEGDKVIAYNPDQTRFTTDFTARAVQFIDKNKKKPFFLYLAHPMPHVPLFVSDKFKGKSKQGLYGDVMMEIDWSIGQIIGKLREEGLEENTLVVVT
;
A
#
# COMPACT_ATOMS: atom_id res chain seq x y z
N VAL A 1 10.26 -11.62 3.39
CA VAL A 1 9.14 -11.42 4.33
C VAL A 1 8.61 -10.01 4.20
N SER A 2 7.31 -9.85 3.99
CA SER A 2 6.68 -8.58 3.55
C SER A 2 6.98 -7.37 4.46
N GLY A 3 6.84 -7.49 5.77
CA GLY A 3 7.09 -6.38 6.69
C GLY A 3 8.54 -5.89 6.62
N ALA A 4 9.50 -6.80 6.73
CA ALA A 4 10.92 -6.45 6.68
C ALA A 4 11.33 -5.82 5.33
N SER A 5 10.83 -6.34 4.19
CA SER A 5 11.12 -5.76 2.88
C SER A 5 10.56 -4.33 2.74
N ARG A 6 9.35 -4.09 3.24
CA ARG A 6 8.73 -2.75 3.25
C ARG A 6 9.48 -1.78 4.16
N ALA A 7 9.88 -2.24 5.34
CA ALA A 7 10.70 -1.46 6.25
C ALA A 7 12.03 -1.04 5.59
N GLY A 8 12.73 -1.99 4.98
CA GLY A 8 13.97 -1.70 4.24
C GLY A 8 13.76 -0.73 3.08
N LEU A 9 12.69 -0.89 2.29
CA LEU A 9 12.37 0.01 1.19
C LEU A 9 12.12 1.44 1.68
N LEU A 10 11.32 1.59 2.75
CA LEU A 10 10.90 2.91 3.21
C LEU A 10 11.95 3.64 4.06
N THR A 11 12.89 2.92 4.67
CA THR A 11 13.95 3.53 5.51
C THR A 11 15.33 3.56 4.85
N GLY A 12 15.53 2.77 3.79
CA GLY A 12 16.86 2.57 3.20
C GLY A 12 17.82 1.78 4.10
N CYS A 13 17.34 1.19 5.20
CA CYS A 13 18.14 0.47 6.18
C CYS A 13 17.83 -1.03 6.18
N TYR A 14 18.82 -1.85 6.53
CA TYR A 14 18.57 -3.26 6.81
C TYR A 14 17.65 -3.40 8.03
N PRO A 15 16.46 -4.03 7.91
CA PRO A 15 15.47 -4.06 8.97
C PRO A 15 15.98 -4.62 10.29
N ASN A 16 16.88 -5.62 10.23
CA ASN A 16 17.48 -6.21 11.43
C ASN A 16 18.32 -5.22 12.27
N ARG A 17 18.81 -4.13 11.67
CA ARG A 17 19.58 -3.10 12.39
C ARG A 17 18.74 -2.34 13.40
N PHE A 18 17.46 -2.14 13.12
CA PHE A 18 16.53 -1.47 14.03
C PHE A 18 15.51 -2.42 14.66
N GLY A 19 15.82 -3.71 14.66
CA GLY A 19 15.03 -4.73 15.37
C GLY A 19 13.71 -5.11 14.66
N PHE A 20 13.52 -4.72 13.39
CA PHE A 20 12.32 -5.08 12.65
C PHE A 20 12.50 -6.40 11.93
N SER A 21 11.64 -7.36 12.22
CA SER A 21 11.68 -8.68 11.59
C SER A 21 10.26 -9.19 11.30
N GLY A 22 10.14 -10.09 10.34
CA GLY A 22 8.90 -10.79 10.08
C GLY A 22 7.83 -9.94 9.37
N ALA A 23 6.60 -10.24 9.72
CA ALA A 23 5.36 -9.67 9.18
C ALA A 23 4.38 -9.46 10.32
N PRO A 24 4.34 -8.26 10.94
CA PRO A 24 3.48 -7.99 12.09
C PRO A 24 2.01 -8.22 11.76
N GLY A 25 1.36 -9.09 12.53
CA GLY A 25 -0.07 -9.38 12.42
C GLY A 25 -0.93 -8.53 13.36
N PRO A 26 -2.22 -8.87 13.47
CA PRO A 26 -3.16 -8.12 14.30
C PRO A 26 -2.85 -8.18 15.81
N ASP A 27 -2.09 -9.17 16.26
CA ASP A 27 -1.67 -9.30 17.66
C ASP A 27 -0.32 -8.63 17.95
N ALA A 28 0.32 -8.06 16.94
CA ALA A 28 1.63 -7.44 17.11
C ALA A 28 1.52 -6.12 17.87
N THR A 29 2.30 -5.99 18.94
CA THR A 29 2.43 -4.74 19.71
C THR A 29 3.56 -3.85 19.21
N THR A 30 4.34 -4.32 18.23
CA THR A 30 5.49 -3.63 17.65
C THR A 30 5.21 -3.23 16.21
N GLY A 31 5.97 -2.26 15.72
CA GLY A 31 5.92 -1.78 14.34
C GLY A 31 7.21 -1.09 13.94
N ILE A 32 7.15 -0.24 12.94
CA ILE A 32 8.30 0.57 12.55
C ILE A 32 8.76 1.44 13.73
N ASN A 33 10.07 1.45 13.97
CA ASN A 33 10.64 2.20 15.09
C ASN A 33 10.55 3.71 14.80
N GLU A 34 10.09 4.49 15.77
CA GLU A 34 9.94 5.95 15.68
C GLU A 34 11.26 6.71 15.43
N ASN A 35 12.41 6.07 15.73
CA ASN A 35 13.73 6.64 15.45
C ASN A 35 14.19 6.42 13.99
N GLU A 36 13.45 5.62 13.21
CA GLU A 36 13.76 5.39 11.80
C GLU A 36 13.09 6.44 10.93
N THR A 37 13.89 7.13 10.14
CA THR A 37 13.38 8.12 9.20
C THR A 37 12.96 7.45 7.91
N THR A 38 11.70 7.59 7.53
CA THR A 38 11.17 7.10 6.26
C THR A 38 11.48 8.05 5.10
N ILE A 39 11.46 7.51 3.87
CA ILE A 39 11.54 8.34 2.66
C ILE A 39 10.45 9.43 2.63
N ALA A 40 9.24 9.13 3.14
CA ALA A 40 8.16 10.12 3.21
C ALA A 40 8.50 11.28 4.16
N GLU A 41 9.05 11.00 5.33
CA GLU A 41 9.48 12.04 6.29
C GLU A 41 10.60 12.91 5.72
N MET A 42 11.58 12.31 5.02
CA MET A 42 12.63 13.07 4.35
C MET A 42 12.09 14.00 3.25
N LEU A 43 11.20 13.47 2.41
CA LEU A 43 10.60 14.21 1.30
C LEU A 43 9.67 15.30 1.79
N LYS A 44 8.94 15.06 2.88
CA LYS A 44 8.07 16.07 3.51
C LYS A 44 8.84 17.31 3.95
N GLN A 45 10.08 17.16 4.45
CA GLN A 45 10.97 18.30 4.75
C GLN A 45 11.33 19.13 3.52
N LYS A 46 11.16 18.57 2.32
CA LYS A 46 11.37 19.23 1.02
C LYS A 46 10.07 19.73 0.38
N GLY A 47 8.96 19.74 1.13
CA GLY A 47 7.67 20.22 0.66
C GLY A 47 6.86 19.23 -0.19
N TYR A 48 7.24 17.97 -0.22
CA TYR A 48 6.48 16.94 -0.92
C TYR A 48 5.16 16.65 -0.23
N ALA A 49 4.10 16.47 -1.02
CA ALA A 49 2.89 15.80 -0.55
C ALA A 49 3.12 14.28 -0.59
N CYS A 50 2.78 13.58 0.47
CA CYS A 50 3.08 12.16 0.60
C CYS A 50 1.79 11.35 0.84
N ALA A 51 1.56 10.29 0.04
CA ALA A 51 0.43 9.38 0.24
C ALA A 51 0.86 7.92 0.21
N ALA A 52 0.20 7.11 1.04
CA ALA A 52 0.32 5.65 1.06
C ALA A 52 -1.06 5.02 0.79
N TYR A 53 -1.16 4.20 -0.24
CA TYR A 53 -2.38 3.47 -0.56
C TYR A 53 -2.11 1.98 -0.68
N GLY A 54 -2.92 1.16 0.01
CA GLY A 54 -2.80 -0.28 0.01
C GLY A 54 -2.30 -0.88 1.33
N LYS A 55 -1.53 -1.95 1.23
CA LYS A 55 -1.01 -2.71 2.38
C LYS A 55 0.18 -2.01 3.02
N TRP A 56 0.08 -1.70 4.31
CA TRP A 56 1.17 -1.09 5.09
C TRP A 56 2.17 -2.12 5.61
N HIS A 57 1.76 -2.98 6.51
CA HIS A 57 2.52 -4.09 7.11
C HIS A 57 3.74 -3.67 7.95
N LEU A 58 3.70 -2.49 8.55
CA LEU A 58 4.75 -1.98 9.47
C LEU A 58 4.23 -1.65 10.87
N GLY A 59 3.17 -2.33 11.29
CA GLY A 59 2.48 -2.11 12.54
C GLY A 59 1.12 -1.45 12.35
N HIS A 60 0.17 -1.80 13.23
CA HIS A 60 -1.23 -1.38 13.11
C HIS A 60 -1.69 -0.44 14.24
N HIS A 61 -0.90 -0.29 15.31
CA HIS A 61 -1.18 0.72 16.32
C HIS A 61 -0.96 2.12 15.76
N LYS A 62 -1.67 3.10 16.29
CA LYS A 62 -1.73 4.47 15.78
C LYS A 62 -0.36 5.07 15.45
N GLN A 63 0.61 4.93 16.37
CA GLN A 63 1.97 5.48 16.19
C GLN A 63 2.73 4.86 15.02
N PHE A 64 2.33 3.68 14.55
CA PHE A 64 2.97 2.98 13.44
C PHE A 64 2.29 3.19 12.09
N LEU A 65 1.10 3.84 12.06
CA LEU A 65 0.39 4.08 10.82
C LEU A 65 1.15 5.05 9.90
N PRO A 66 0.91 5.00 8.58
CA PRO A 66 1.59 5.87 7.62
C PRO A 66 1.52 7.36 7.97
N THR A 67 0.39 7.83 8.49
CA THR A 67 0.17 9.23 8.90
C THR A 67 1.07 9.72 10.03
N HIS A 68 1.66 8.79 10.80
CA HIS A 68 2.65 9.07 11.85
C HIS A 68 4.09 8.80 11.37
N ASN A 69 4.26 8.41 10.11
CA ASN A 69 5.55 8.07 9.49
C ASN A 69 5.73 8.81 8.16
N GLY A 70 5.36 10.09 8.12
CA GLY A 70 5.65 11.04 7.04
C GLY A 70 4.59 11.16 5.95
N PHE A 71 3.54 10.34 5.94
CA PHE A 71 2.49 10.43 4.93
C PHE A 71 1.35 11.37 5.37
N ASP A 72 0.84 12.19 4.44
CA ASP A 72 -0.29 13.08 4.66
C ASP A 72 -1.63 12.35 4.48
N GLU A 73 -1.64 11.32 3.63
CA GLU A 73 -2.83 10.53 3.33
C GLU A 73 -2.51 9.04 3.44
N TYR A 74 -3.44 8.29 4.00
CA TYR A 74 -3.43 6.83 4.02
C TYR A 74 -4.81 6.28 3.73
N TYR A 75 -4.90 5.31 2.81
CA TYR A 75 -6.08 4.50 2.58
C TYR A 75 -5.65 3.06 2.33
N GLY A 76 -5.97 2.13 3.24
CA GLY A 76 -5.48 0.78 3.09
C GLY A 76 -5.65 -0.12 4.30
N ILE A 77 -5.01 -1.29 4.22
CA ILE A 77 -5.02 -2.31 5.27
C ILE A 77 -3.69 -2.31 6.03
N PRO A 78 -3.71 -2.42 7.37
CA PRO A 78 -2.50 -2.23 8.18
C PRO A 78 -1.56 -3.43 8.19
N TYR A 79 -2.03 -4.61 7.79
CA TYR A 79 -1.28 -5.85 7.66
C TYR A 79 -1.73 -6.65 6.43
N SER A 80 -1.41 -7.94 6.34
CA SER A 80 -1.67 -8.73 5.14
C SER A 80 -3.17 -9.06 4.96
N ASN A 81 -3.61 -9.12 3.72
CA ASN A 81 -4.99 -9.37 3.33
C ASN A 81 -5.52 -10.77 3.71
N ASP A 82 -4.62 -11.73 3.93
CA ASP A 82 -4.95 -13.08 4.42
C ASP A 82 -5.20 -13.13 5.94
N MET A 83 -4.78 -12.09 6.68
CA MET A 83 -5.00 -11.98 8.13
C MET A 83 -6.43 -11.48 8.42
N TRP A 84 -7.42 -12.31 8.10
CA TRP A 84 -8.85 -12.01 8.23
C TRP A 84 -9.64 -13.25 8.66
N PRO A 85 -10.95 -13.16 9.03
CA PRO A 85 -11.70 -14.28 9.57
C PRO A 85 -11.87 -15.50 8.66
N LYS A 86 -11.66 -15.34 7.35
CA LYS A 86 -11.75 -16.45 6.38
C LYS A 86 -10.39 -17.08 6.05
N HIS A 87 -9.37 -16.88 6.87
CA HIS A 87 -8.10 -17.60 6.73
C HIS A 87 -8.32 -19.09 6.96
N PRO A 88 -7.76 -20.01 6.12
CA PRO A 88 -8.12 -21.42 6.13
C PRO A 88 -7.73 -22.19 7.41
N THR A 89 -6.71 -21.73 8.14
CA THR A 89 -6.15 -22.47 9.29
C THR A 89 -5.97 -21.61 10.55
N ILE A 90 -5.90 -20.30 10.43
CA ILE A 90 -5.65 -19.38 11.55
C ILE A 90 -6.92 -18.55 11.79
N LYS A 91 -7.32 -18.44 13.04
CA LYS A 91 -8.44 -17.60 13.43
C LYS A 91 -7.96 -16.16 13.66
N PHE A 92 -8.06 -15.33 12.66
CA PHE A 92 -7.75 -13.90 12.74
C PHE A 92 -8.99 -13.07 13.13
N PRO A 93 -8.79 -11.88 13.73
CA PRO A 93 -9.87 -10.91 13.90
C PRO A 93 -10.29 -10.30 12.56
N ASP A 94 -11.30 -9.42 12.61
CA ASP A 94 -11.75 -8.67 11.45
C ASP A 94 -10.62 -7.82 10.87
N LEU A 95 -10.46 -7.85 9.54
CA LEU A 95 -9.49 -7.05 8.82
C LEU A 95 -9.99 -5.60 8.70
N PRO A 96 -9.33 -4.62 9.33
CA PRO A 96 -9.75 -3.23 9.21
C PRO A 96 -9.27 -2.58 7.91
N LEU A 97 -10.09 -1.70 7.35
CA LEU A 97 -9.74 -0.75 6.32
C LEU A 97 -9.62 0.64 6.96
N PHE A 98 -8.50 1.28 6.75
CA PHE A 98 -8.22 2.61 7.28
C PHE A 98 -8.38 3.71 6.23
N GLU A 99 -8.84 4.88 6.69
CA GLU A 99 -8.65 6.16 6.01
C GLU A 99 -8.03 7.14 7.02
N GLY A 100 -6.80 7.56 6.75
CA GLY A 100 -5.97 8.23 7.75
C GLY A 100 -5.75 7.32 8.97
N ASP A 101 -6.10 7.82 10.15
CA ASP A 101 -5.99 7.11 11.44
C ASP A 101 -7.29 6.39 11.84
N LYS A 102 -8.33 6.44 11.00
CA LYS A 102 -9.65 5.92 11.35
C LYS A 102 -9.94 4.62 10.62
N VAL A 103 -10.47 3.64 11.33
CA VAL A 103 -11.08 2.48 10.72
C VAL A 103 -12.43 2.89 10.14
N ILE A 104 -12.61 2.67 8.84
CA ILE A 104 -13.85 3.03 8.12
C ILE A 104 -14.69 1.81 7.73
N ALA A 105 -14.08 0.62 7.72
CA ALA A 105 -14.77 -0.64 7.46
C ALA A 105 -14.01 -1.82 8.08
N TYR A 106 -14.71 -2.91 8.26
CA TYR A 106 -14.14 -4.22 8.61
C TYR A 106 -14.45 -5.24 7.53
N ASN A 107 -13.50 -6.14 7.27
CA ASN A 107 -13.58 -7.17 6.22
C ASN A 107 -14.03 -6.60 4.88
N PRO A 108 -13.33 -5.57 4.36
CA PRO A 108 -13.70 -4.95 3.10
C PRO A 108 -13.70 -5.96 1.95
N ASP A 109 -14.47 -5.67 0.92
CA ASP A 109 -14.49 -6.47 -0.31
C ASP A 109 -13.12 -6.40 -1.00
N GLN A 110 -12.34 -7.47 -0.88
CA GLN A 110 -10.99 -7.55 -1.40
C GLN A 110 -10.93 -7.55 -2.94
N THR A 111 -12.02 -7.84 -3.63
CA THR A 111 -12.09 -7.75 -5.10
C THR A 111 -11.95 -6.31 -5.59
N ARG A 112 -12.15 -5.33 -4.73
CA ARG A 112 -12.05 -3.90 -5.03
C ARG A 112 -10.69 -3.28 -4.70
N PHE A 113 -9.82 -3.98 -4.00
CA PHE A 113 -8.57 -3.38 -3.51
C PHE A 113 -7.73 -2.74 -4.61
N THR A 114 -7.43 -3.48 -5.66
CA THR A 114 -6.58 -2.96 -6.73
C THR A 114 -7.21 -1.74 -7.40
N THR A 115 -8.51 -1.79 -7.71
CA THR A 115 -9.23 -0.68 -8.35
C THR A 115 -9.38 0.53 -7.45
N ASP A 116 -9.74 0.34 -6.17
CA ASP A 116 -9.94 1.43 -5.22
C ASP A 116 -8.61 2.15 -4.90
N PHE A 117 -7.53 1.39 -4.68
CA PHE A 117 -6.20 1.98 -4.45
C PHE A 117 -5.69 2.73 -5.68
N THR A 118 -5.93 2.19 -6.88
CA THR A 118 -5.59 2.87 -8.13
C THR A 118 -6.36 4.18 -8.28
N ALA A 119 -7.66 4.18 -8.00
CA ALA A 119 -8.48 5.39 -8.09
C ALA A 119 -7.99 6.48 -7.12
N ARG A 120 -7.65 6.10 -5.87
CA ARG A 120 -7.06 7.03 -4.89
C ARG A 120 -5.71 7.57 -5.37
N ALA A 121 -4.87 6.75 -5.95
CA ALA A 121 -3.57 7.14 -6.48
C ALA A 121 -3.71 8.14 -7.64
N VAL A 122 -4.61 7.91 -8.59
CA VAL A 122 -4.90 8.84 -9.68
C VAL A 122 -5.44 10.18 -9.17
N GLN A 123 -6.36 10.17 -8.22
CA GLN A 123 -6.89 11.37 -7.57
C GLN A 123 -5.80 12.15 -6.83
N PHE A 124 -4.89 11.46 -6.16
CA PHE A 124 -3.78 12.10 -5.46
C PHE A 124 -2.82 12.81 -6.42
N ILE A 125 -2.48 12.19 -7.55
CA ILE A 125 -1.66 12.81 -8.59
C ILE A 125 -2.36 14.08 -9.12
N ASP A 126 -3.64 14.00 -9.46
CA ASP A 126 -4.39 15.15 -9.96
C ASP A 126 -4.41 16.31 -8.96
N LYS A 127 -4.70 16.02 -7.69
CA LYS A 127 -4.72 17.01 -6.60
C LYS A 127 -3.37 17.69 -6.38
N ASN A 128 -2.27 16.96 -6.60
CA ASN A 128 -0.92 17.41 -6.27
C ASN A 128 -0.03 17.75 -7.48
N LYS A 129 -0.57 17.74 -8.69
CA LYS A 129 0.18 17.95 -9.96
C LYS A 129 0.99 19.24 -10.06
N LYS A 130 0.71 20.24 -9.22
CA LYS A 130 1.42 21.54 -9.20
C LYS A 130 2.52 21.64 -8.15
N LYS A 131 2.80 20.58 -7.41
CA LYS A 131 3.83 20.50 -6.36
C LYS A 131 4.51 19.14 -6.35
N PRO A 132 5.70 19.02 -5.78
CA PRO A 132 6.33 17.72 -5.67
C PRO A 132 5.48 16.76 -4.81
N PHE A 133 5.45 15.48 -5.17
CA PHE A 133 4.72 14.47 -4.42
C PHE A 133 5.48 13.15 -4.38
N PHE A 134 5.16 12.37 -3.36
CA PHE A 134 5.58 10.98 -3.20
C PHE A 134 4.36 10.09 -3.00
N LEU A 135 4.21 9.12 -3.86
CA LEU A 135 3.12 8.15 -3.82
C LEU A 135 3.67 6.74 -3.59
N TYR A 136 3.29 6.12 -2.48
CA TYR A 136 3.55 4.72 -2.19
C TYR A 136 2.26 3.91 -2.43
N LEU A 137 2.15 3.33 -3.63
CA LEU A 137 1.04 2.46 -4.02
C LEU A 137 1.43 1.00 -3.79
N ALA A 138 0.96 0.44 -2.69
CA ALA A 138 1.37 -0.85 -2.16
C ALA A 138 0.25 -1.88 -2.27
N HIS A 139 0.00 -2.39 -3.48
CA HIS A 139 -1.01 -3.41 -3.70
C HIS A 139 -0.82 -4.63 -2.78
N PRO A 140 -1.87 -5.17 -2.13
CA PRO A 140 -1.78 -6.44 -1.41
C PRO A 140 -1.69 -7.63 -2.37
N MET A 141 -2.26 -7.54 -3.58
CA MET A 141 -2.13 -8.54 -4.63
C MET A 141 -0.74 -8.50 -5.28
N PRO A 142 -0.19 -9.62 -5.71
CA PRO A 142 -0.78 -10.96 -5.85
C PRO A 142 -0.60 -11.88 -4.63
N HIS A 143 -0.61 -11.36 -3.39
CA HIS A 143 -0.58 -12.21 -2.19
C HIS A 143 -1.90 -13.00 -2.05
N VAL A 144 -1.80 -14.27 -1.69
CA VAL A 144 -2.99 -15.11 -1.44
C VAL A 144 -3.72 -14.68 -0.15
N PRO A 145 -5.06 -14.86 -0.07
CA PRO A 145 -5.96 -15.30 -1.13
C PRO A 145 -6.10 -14.29 -2.25
N LEU A 146 -6.17 -14.78 -3.48
CA LEU A 146 -6.24 -13.93 -4.66
C LEU A 146 -7.66 -13.39 -4.86
N PHE A 147 -7.75 -12.10 -5.11
CA PHE A 147 -8.99 -11.41 -5.47
C PHE A 147 -8.76 -10.50 -6.66
N VAL A 148 -9.75 -10.40 -7.53
CA VAL A 148 -9.73 -9.58 -8.73
C VAL A 148 -11.10 -8.97 -8.96
N SER A 149 -11.19 -7.80 -9.54
CA SER A 149 -12.46 -7.18 -9.88
C SER A 149 -13.15 -7.91 -11.05
N ASP A 150 -14.46 -7.72 -11.17
CA ASP A 150 -15.24 -8.30 -12.28
C ASP A 150 -14.74 -7.85 -13.66
N LYS A 151 -14.08 -6.70 -13.72
CA LYS A 151 -13.46 -6.18 -14.96
C LYS A 151 -12.41 -7.13 -15.53
N PHE A 152 -11.65 -7.83 -14.68
CA PHE A 152 -10.54 -8.70 -15.09
C PHE A 152 -10.82 -10.19 -14.88
N LYS A 153 -11.84 -10.54 -14.12
CA LYS A 153 -12.20 -11.91 -13.80
C LYS A 153 -12.43 -12.74 -15.07
N GLY A 154 -11.70 -13.83 -15.21
CA GLY A 154 -11.77 -14.75 -16.36
C GLY A 154 -11.17 -14.19 -17.66
N LYS A 155 -10.37 -13.13 -17.62
CA LYS A 155 -9.76 -12.53 -18.81
C LYS A 155 -8.44 -13.19 -19.21
N SER A 156 -7.70 -13.72 -18.24
CA SER A 156 -6.42 -14.38 -18.47
C SER A 156 -6.60 -15.84 -18.85
N LYS A 157 -5.71 -16.33 -19.72
CA LYS A 157 -5.55 -17.78 -20.00
C LYS A 157 -4.82 -18.52 -18.84
N GLN A 158 -4.29 -17.80 -17.86
CA GLN A 158 -3.53 -18.32 -16.72
C GLN A 158 -4.38 -18.38 -15.43
N GLY A 159 -5.71 -18.35 -15.55
CA GLY A 159 -6.63 -18.41 -14.42
C GLY A 159 -6.58 -17.17 -13.53
N LEU A 160 -7.02 -17.32 -12.28
CA LEU A 160 -7.17 -16.20 -11.35
C LEU A 160 -5.87 -15.44 -11.10
N TYR A 161 -4.73 -16.12 -11.02
CA TYR A 161 -3.43 -15.44 -10.85
C TYR A 161 -3.12 -14.51 -12.04
N GLY A 162 -3.36 -15.01 -13.25
CA GLY A 162 -3.18 -14.18 -14.44
C GLY A 162 -4.15 -12.99 -14.50
N ASP A 163 -5.41 -13.18 -14.09
CA ASP A 163 -6.39 -12.09 -13.99
C ASP A 163 -5.90 -10.99 -13.02
N VAL A 164 -5.38 -11.39 -11.87
CA VAL A 164 -4.81 -10.47 -10.87
C VAL A 164 -3.60 -9.72 -11.42
N MET A 165 -2.70 -10.41 -12.14
CA MET A 165 -1.54 -9.77 -12.77
C MET A 165 -1.95 -8.76 -13.84
N MET A 166 -2.98 -9.08 -14.65
CA MET A 166 -3.54 -8.14 -15.62
C MET A 166 -4.15 -6.90 -14.95
N GLU A 167 -4.79 -7.06 -13.80
CA GLU A 167 -5.35 -5.93 -13.06
C GLU A 167 -4.26 -5.05 -12.44
N ILE A 168 -3.16 -5.63 -11.93
CA ILE A 168 -2.00 -4.86 -11.45
C ILE A 168 -1.35 -4.10 -12.59
N ASP A 169 -1.14 -4.73 -13.74
CA ASP A 169 -0.59 -4.07 -14.93
C ASP A 169 -1.49 -2.92 -15.40
N TRP A 170 -2.81 -3.13 -15.41
CA TRP A 170 -3.78 -2.06 -15.68
C TRP A 170 -3.64 -0.90 -14.68
N SER A 171 -3.46 -1.20 -13.39
CA SER A 171 -3.26 -0.18 -12.36
C SER A 171 -2.02 0.67 -12.64
N ILE A 172 -0.89 0.04 -12.98
CA ILE A 172 0.34 0.74 -13.38
C ILE A 172 0.05 1.61 -14.60
N GLY A 173 -0.64 1.08 -15.60
CA GLY A 173 -1.06 1.80 -16.80
C GLY A 173 -1.90 3.04 -16.49
N GLN A 174 -2.82 2.99 -15.50
CA GLN A 174 -3.60 4.15 -15.07
C GLN A 174 -2.71 5.24 -14.46
N ILE A 175 -1.74 4.86 -13.64
CA ILE A 175 -0.78 5.82 -13.02
C ILE A 175 0.08 6.48 -14.10
N ILE A 176 0.69 5.70 -14.98
CA ILE A 176 1.53 6.24 -16.07
C ILE A 176 0.69 7.11 -17.02
N GLY A 177 -0.52 6.67 -17.36
CA GLY A 177 -1.46 7.45 -18.17
C GLY A 177 -1.79 8.79 -17.54
N LYS A 178 -2.03 8.84 -16.21
CA LYS A 178 -2.30 10.08 -15.50
C LYS A 178 -1.08 11.02 -15.45
N LEU A 179 0.12 10.48 -15.26
CA LEU A 179 1.34 11.27 -15.32
C LEU A 179 1.55 11.90 -16.70
N ARG A 180 1.27 11.18 -17.78
CA ARG A 180 1.34 11.69 -19.16
C ARG A 180 0.29 12.77 -19.42
N GLU A 181 -0.94 12.53 -19.03
CA GLU A 181 -2.05 13.50 -19.16
C GLU A 181 -1.71 14.85 -18.52
N GLU A 182 -1.05 14.82 -17.36
CA GLU A 182 -0.68 16.02 -16.61
C GLU A 182 0.70 16.59 -17.00
N GLY A 183 1.41 15.98 -17.96
CA GLY A 183 2.74 16.41 -18.40
C GLY A 183 3.84 16.21 -17.36
N LEU A 184 3.67 15.22 -16.46
CA LEU A 184 4.57 14.95 -15.34
C LEU A 184 5.55 13.80 -15.59
N GLU A 185 5.38 13.02 -16.66
CA GLU A 185 6.13 11.78 -16.90
C GLU A 185 7.64 12.00 -16.88
N GLU A 186 8.13 13.05 -17.57
CA GLU A 186 9.57 13.35 -17.68
C GLU A 186 10.19 13.85 -16.36
N ASN A 187 9.37 14.28 -15.41
CA ASN A 187 9.83 14.78 -14.10
C ASN A 187 9.36 13.91 -12.92
N THR A 188 9.03 12.66 -13.19
CA THR A 188 8.56 11.71 -12.16
C THR A 188 9.35 10.40 -12.25
N LEU A 189 10.08 10.07 -11.20
CA LEU A 189 10.68 8.75 -11.07
C LEU A 189 9.59 7.74 -10.69
N VAL A 190 9.38 6.73 -11.53
CA VAL A 190 8.46 5.62 -11.27
C VAL A 190 9.27 4.35 -11.03
N VAL A 191 9.06 3.72 -9.88
CA VAL A 191 9.70 2.45 -9.50
C VAL A 191 8.61 1.40 -9.33
N VAL A 192 8.75 0.27 -10.03
CA VAL A 192 7.89 -0.91 -9.90
C VAL A 192 8.74 -2.05 -9.36
N THR A 193 8.35 -2.66 -8.23
CA THR A 193 9.12 -3.70 -7.53
C THR A 193 8.21 -4.76 -6.92
#